data_988a18ddecb1a3e4268e24834ee762a3
#
_entry.id   988a18ddecb1a3e4268e24834ee762a3
#
_cell.length_a   1.000
_cell.length_b   1.000
_cell.length_c   1.000
_cell.angle_alpha   90.00
_cell.angle_beta   90.00
_cell.angle_gamma   90.00
#
_symmetry.space_group_name_H-M   'P 1'
#
loop_
_entity.id
_entity.type
_entity.pdbx_description
1 polymer ?
#
loop_
_entity_poly.entity_id
_entity_poly.type
_entity_poly.pdbx_seq_one_letter_code
_entity_poly.pdbx_strand_id
1 'polypeptide(L)'
;MRKISVILLFLALYSPLLRAEEVRYLTTEEFKRLIVDYTADSVWHYKGDVPCVIDFYATWCGPCKRLAPIMEELAEDYCEEVIFYKVDTDKERELAYIFGIRSIPSILLIPVNGRPQMIQGLMPKQTLEQAIFQVLKKKNPCSEEAVISEGCTKQGCSGSCGAKQGCSKQGSK
;
A
#
# COMPACT_ATOMS: atom_id res chain seq x y z
N MET A 1 26.57 -39.75 9.81
CA MET A 1 25.92 -39.35 8.55
C MET A 1 24.40 -39.16 8.69
N ARG A 2 23.67 -39.91 9.53
CA ARG A 2 22.19 -39.75 9.72
C ARG A 2 21.76 -38.47 10.42
N LYS A 3 22.60 -37.82 11.26
CA LYS A 3 22.26 -36.60 12.00
C LYS A 3 22.31 -35.31 11.16
N ILE A 4 23.12 -35.27 10.11
CA ILE A 4 23.24 -34.13 9.20
C ILE A 4 22.01 -34.03 8.27
N SER A 5 21.44 -35.19 7.88
CA SER A 5 20.27 -35.25 7.01
C SER A 5 18.99 -34.69 7.68
N VAL A 6 18.86 -34.84 8.98
CA VAL A 6 17.70 -34.32 9.75
C VAL A 6 17.80 -32.80 9.91
N ILE A 7 18.99 -32.23 10.08
CA ILE A 7 19.21 -30.80 10.22
C ILE A 7 18.91 -30.07 8.88
N LEU A 8 19.32 -30.68 7.75
CA LEU A 8 19.02 -30.16 6.43
C LEU A 8 17.51 -30.21 6.11
N LEU A 9 16.79 -31.21 6.58
CA LEU A 9 15.34 -31.33 6.43
C LEU A 9 14.61 -30.29 7.28
N PHE A 10 15.09 -29.96 8.48
CA PHE A 10 14.52 -28.90 9.33
C PHE A 10 14.78 -27.49 8.78
N LEU A 11 15.93 -27.24 8.15
CA LEU A 11 16.25 -25.97 7.50
C LEU A 11 15.39 -25.72 6.25
N ALA A 12 14.99 -26.77 5.54
CA ALA A 12 14.10 -26.66 4.39
C ALA A 12 12.64 -26.30 4.75
N LEU A 13 12.20 -26.60 5.98
CA LEU A 13 10.87 -26.27 6.50
C LEU A 13 10.79 -24.84 7.08
N TYR A 14 11.93 -24.18 7.26
CA TYR A 14 12.02 -22.80 7.76
C TYR A 14 12.23 -21.78 6.63
N SER A 15 11.57 -21.99 5.48
CA SER A 15 11.49 -20.94 4.46
C SER A 15 10.48 -19.91 4.97
N PRO A 16 10.89 -18.70 5.40
CA PRO A 16 9.93 -17.63 5.60
C PRO A 16 9.30 -17.40 4.23
N LEU A 17 8.00 -17.56 4.13
CA LEU A 17 7.22 -17.09 2.98
C LEU A 17 7.51 -15.60 2.85
N LEU A 18 8.38 -15.21 1.93
CA LEU A 18 8.58 -13.84 1.50
C LEU A 18 7.25 -13.37 0.90
N ARG A 19 6.43 -12.77 1.74
CA ARG A 19 5.19 -12.14 1.33
C ARG A 19 5.57 -10.77 0.80
N ALA A 20 5.70 -10.65 -0.51
CA ALA A 20 5.74 -9.36 -1.16
C ALA A 20 4.42 -8.63 -0.81
N GLU A 21 4.51 -7.43 -0.26
CA GLU A 21 3.35 -6.60 -0.01
C GLU A 21 2.79 -6.19 -1.36
N GLU A 22 1.69 -6.80 -1.75
CA GLU A 22 1.06 -6.64 -3.06
C GLU A 22 -0.20 -5.79 -2.93
N VAL A 23 -0.45 -4.94 -3.93
CA VAL A 23 -1.74 -4.22 -4.04
C VAL A 23 -2.88 -5.24 -4.19
N ARG A 24 -3.79 -5.28 -3.22
CA ARG A 24 -4.85 -6.28 -3.13
C ARG A 24 -6.11 -5.85 -3.87
N TYR A 25 -6.72 -6.75 -4.60
CA TYR A 25 -8.06 -6.52 -5.13
C TYR A 25 -9.09 -6.49 -4.01
N LEU A 26 -10.05 -5.57 -4.10
CA LEU A 26 -11.09 -5.39 -3.08
C LEU A 26 -12.47 -5.42 -3.76
N THR A 27 -13.27 -6.40 -3.38
CA THR A 27 -14.67 -6.51 -3.78
C THR A 27 -15.59 -5.70 -2.87
N THR A 28 -16.82 -5.46 -3.29
CA THR A 28 -17.83 -4.78 -2.48
C THR A 28 -18.08 -5.49 -1.15
N GLU A 29 -18.13 -6.83 -1.16
CA GLU A 29 -18.32 -7.61 0.07
C GLU A 29 -17.13 -7.51 1.02
N GLU A 30 -15.92 -7.57 0.47
CA GLU A 30 -14.71 -7.38 1.27
C GLU A 30 -14.60 -5.96 1.81
N PHE A 31 -15.00 -4.95 1.02
CA PHE A 31 -15.05 -3.58 1.47
C PHE A 31 -15.97 -3.44 2.70
N LYS A 32 -17.19 -3.98 2.66
CA LYS A 32 -18.14 -3.96 3.78
C LYS A 32 -17.58 -4.66 5.02
N ARG A 33 -16.83 -5.73 4.81
CA ARG A 33 -16.23 -6.51 5.90
C ARG A 33 -15.01 -5.84 6.51
N LEU A 34 -14.08 -5.31 5.68
CA LEU A 34 -12.75 -4.87 6.09
C LEU A 34 -12.66 -3.36 6.34
N ILE A 35 -13.43 -2.56 5.61
CA ILE A 35 -13.32 -1.10 5.60
C ILE A 35 -14.44 -0.47 6.41
N VAL A 36 -15.66 -0.51 5.91
CA VAL A 36 -16.85 0.03 6.57
C VAL A 36 -18.10 -0.62 6.03
N ASP A 37 -19.02 -0.97 6.90
CA ASP A 37 -20.35 -1.43 6.49
C ASP A 37 -21.31 -0.23 6.42
N TYR A 38 -21.34 0.40 5.27
CA TYR A 38 -22.21 1.55 5.01
C TYR A 38 -23.69 1.22 4.90
N THR A 39 -24.05 -0.07 4.97
CA THR A 39 -25.47 -0.52 5.03
C THR A 39 -26.00 -0.59 6.46
N ALA A 40 -25.10 -0.82 7.42
CA ALA A 40 -25.43 -0.93 8.83
C ALA A 40 -25.29 0.41 9.58
N ASP A 41 -24.30 1.22 9.21
CA ASP A 41 -23.93 2.44 9.93
C ASP A 41 -24.14 3.69 9.06
N SER A 42 -24.84 4.69 9.60
CA SER A 42 -24.98 6.02 8.97
C SER A 42 -23.75 6.91 9.19
N VAL A 43 -22.84 6.52 10.08
CA VAL A 43 -21.61 7.25 10.42
C VAL A 43 -20.41 6.47 9.94
N TRP A 44 -19.47 7.19 9.31
CA TRP A 44 -18.20 6.59 8.89
C TRP A 44 -17.41 6.07 10.08
N HIS A 45 -17.20 4.76 10.12
CA HIS A 45 -16.37 4.09 11.12
C HIS A 45 -15.47 3.07 10.41
N TYR A 46 -14.20 3.41 10.26
CA TYR A 46 -13.23 2.50 9.67
C TYR A 46 -12.94 1.33 10.61
N LYS A 47 -12.99 0.10 10.08
CA LYS A 47 -12.85 -1.15 10.85
C LYS A 47 -11.40 -1.62 11.00
N GLY A 48 -10.47 -1.07 10.21
CA GLY A 48 -9.08 -1.52 10.21
C GLY A 48 -8.21 -0.79 11.24
N ASP A 49 -7.15 -1.46 11.67
CA ASP A 49 -6.15 -0.92 12.60
C ASP A 49 -4.99 -0.21 11.86
N VAL A 50 -4.86 -0.45 10.55
CA VAL A 50 -3.83 0.12 9.68
C VAL A 50 -4.51 0.96 8.61
N PRO A 51 -4.03 2.20 8.34
CA PRO A 51 -4.63 3.03 7.30
C PRO A 51 -4.51 2.38 5.92
N CYS A 52 -5.41 2.73 5.01
CA CYS A 52 -5.36 2.15 3.68
C CYS A 52 -5.58 3.17 2.57
N VAL A 53 -5.12 2.80 1.39
CA VAL A 53 -5.26 3.53 0.12
C VAL A 53 -6.01 2.63 -0.86
N ILE A 54 -7.04 3.16 -1.51
CA ILE A 54 -7.86 2.42 -2.47
C ILE A 54 -7.83 3.12 -3.81
N ASP A 55 -7.32 2.45 -4.86
CA ASP A 55 -7.34 2.91 -6.25
C ASP A 55 -8.60 2.41 -6.97
N PHE A 56 -9.46 3.33 -7.37
CA PHE A 56 -10.61 3.06 -8.24
C PHE A 56 -10.16 3.16 -9.70
N TYR A 57 -10.17 2.04 -10.39
CA TYR A 57 -9.66 1.92 -11.75
C TYR A 57 -10.61 1.15 -12.67
N ALA A 58 -10.29 1.10 -13.97
CA ALA A 58 -10.86 0.15 -14.91
C ALA A 58 -9.77 -0.40 -15.86
N THR A 59 -10.00 -1.59 -16.40
CA THR A 59 -9.02 -2.29 -17.24
C THR A 59 -8.70 -1.57 -18.55
N TRP A 60 -9.64 -0.79 -19.09
CA TRP A 60 -9.49 0.02 -20.30
C TRP A 60 -8.90 1.40 -20.07
N CYS A 61 -8.76 1.83 -18.81
CA CYS A 61 -8.29 3.17 -18.45
C CYS A 61 -6.78 3.33 -18.64
N GLY A 62 -6.37 4.11 -19.64
CA GLY A 62 -4.97 4.38 -19.93
C GLY A 62 -4.20 5.07 -18.78
N PRO A 63 -4.73 6.16 -18.17
CA PRO A 63 -4.11 6.78 -17.00
C PRO A 63 -3.95 5.82 -15.81
N CYS A 64 -4.94 4.92 -15.56
CA CYS A 64 -4.86 3.94 -14.49
C CYS A 64 -3.71 2.94 -14.67
N LYS A 65 -3.45 2.53 -15.94
CA LYS A 65 -2.31 1.67 -16.26
C LYS A 65 -0.96 2.32 -15.96
N ARG A 66 -0.87 3.66 -16.02
CA ARG A 66 0.34 4.40 -15.63
C ARG A 66 0.45 4.60 -14.12
N LEU A 67 -0.69 4.66 -13.42
CA LEU A 67 -0.72 4.74 -11.97
C LEU A 67 -0.37 3.40 -11.29
N ALA A 68 -0.77 2.28 -11.89
CA ALA A 68 -0.60 0.95 -11.29
C ALA A 68 0.84 0.67 -10.79
N PRO A 69 1.92 0.86 -11.58
CA PRO A 69 3.28 0.63 -11.08
C PRO A 69 3.66 1.58 -9.94
N ILE A 70 3.14 2.81 -9.91
CA ILE A 70 3.37 3.75 -8.81
C ILE A 70 2.71 3.24 -7.52
N MET A 71 1.50 2.68 -7.62
CA MET A 71 0.81 2.09 -6.47
C MET A 71 1.53 0.84 -5.94
N GLU A 72 2.08 0.03 -6.83
CA GLU A 72 2.89 -1.14 -6.47
C GLU A 72 4.19 -0.73 -5.76
N GLU A 73 4.91 0.27 -6.29
CA GLU A 73 6.08 0.83 -5.63
C GLU A 73 5.75 1.43 -4.24
N LEU A 74 4.63 2.14 -4.12
CA LEU A 74 4.20 2.69 -2.84
C LEU A 74 3.83 1.58 -1.84
N ALA A 75 3.19 0.50 -2.30
CA ALA A 75 2.87 -0.63 -1.44
C ALA A 75 4.14 -1.31 -0.90
N GLU A 76 5.17 -1.44 -1.73
CA GLU A 76 6.49 -1.93 -1.31
C GLU A 76 7.18 -0.97 -0.32
N ASP A 77 7.15 0.34 -0.60
CA ASP A 77 7.83 1.35 0.21
C ASP A 77 7.20 1.52 1.61
N TYR A 78 5.88 1.43 1.70
CA TYR A 78 5.17 1.56 2.99
C TYR A 78 5.07 0.26 3.77
N CYS A 79 5.45 -0.89 3.16
CA CYS A 79 5.38 -2.21 3.77
C CYS A 79 3.99 -2.45 4.40
N GLU A 80 3.92 -2.89 5.65
CA GLU A 80 2.66 -3.13 6.37
C GLU A 80 2.07 -1.87 7.06
N GLU A 81 2.71 -0.71 6.90
CA GLU A 81 2.25 0.53 7.54
C GLU A 81 1.03 1.16 6.87
N VAL A 82 0.82 0.87 5.59
CA VAL A 82 -0.32 1.31 4.78
C VAL A 82 -0.74 0.16 3.87
N ILE A 83 -2.00 -0.22 3.90
CA ILE A 83 -2.51 -1.27 3.03
C ILE A 83 -3.01 -0.66 1.73
N PHE A 84 -2.58 -1.22 0.61
CA PHE A 84 -2.98 -0.75 -0.72
C PHE A 84 -3.99 -1.71 -1.34
N TYR A 85 -5.12 -1.15 -1.77
CA TYR A 85 -6.19 -1.87 -2.46
C TYR A 85 -6.47 -1.27 -3.82
N LYS A 86 -7.07 -2.08 -4.71
CA LYS A 86 -7.61 -1.63 -5.99
C LYS A 86 -9.02 -2.17 -6.21
N VAL A 87 -9.89 -1.32 -6.72
CA VAL A 87 -11.31 -1.60 -6.98
C VAL A 87 -11.60 -1.39 -8.46
N ASP A 88 -12.04 -2.43 -9.15
CA ASP A 88 -12.46 -2.36 -10.54
C ASP A 88 -13.88 -1.77 -10.62
N THR A 89 -14.00 -0.55 -11.10
CA THR A 89 -15.28 0.18 -11.16
C THR A 89 -16.29 -0.42 -12.10
N ASP A 90 -15.87 -1.24 -13.07
CA ASP A 90 -16.79 -1.96 -13.96
C ASP A 90 -17.44 -3.15 -13.26
N LYS A 91 -16.74 -3.76 -12.31
CA LYS A 91 -17.22 -4.89 -11.53
C LYS A 91 -17.93 -4.41 -10.25
N GLU A 92 -17.34 -3.48 -9.54
CA GLU A 92 -17.80 -2.99 -8.24
C GLU A 92 -18.56 -1.66 -8.38
N ARG A 93 -19.63 -1.67 -9.18
CA ARG A 93 -20.44 -0.49 -9.51
C ARG A 93 -21.09 0.14 -8.30
N GLU A 94 -21.46 -0.67 -7.30
CA GLU A 94 -22.03 -0.20 -6.05
C GLU A 94 -21.05 0.71 -5.31
N LEU A 95 -19.79 0.30 -5.16
CA LEU A 95 -18.74 1.11 -4.54
C LEU A 95 -18.49 2.38 -5.34
N ALA A 96 -18.37 2.28 -6.66
CA ALA A 96 -18.17 3.44 -7.52
C ALA A 96 -19.31 4.47 -7.37
N TYR A 97 -20.55 4.01 -7.23
CA TYR A 97 -21.72 4.86 -7.02
C TYR A 97 -21.70 5.54 -5.62
N ILE A 98 -21.46 4.77 -4.56
CA ILE A 98 -21.46 5.26 -3.17
C ILE A 98 -20.39 6.31 -2.94
N PHE A 99 -19.19 6.09 -3.51
CA PHE A 99 -18.09 7.05 -3.42
C PHE A 99 -18.16 8.16 -4.46
N GLY A 100 -19.20 8.18 -5.30
CA GLY A 100 -19.41 9.21 -6.30
C GLY A 100 -18.27 9.29 -7.33
N ILE A 101 -17.70 8.13 -7.71
CA ILE A 101 -16.61 8.06 -8.68
C ILE A 101 -17.13 8.49 -10.05
N ARG A 102 -16.67 9.65 -10.52
CA ARG A 102 -17.05 10.26 -11.82
C ARG A 102 -15.91 10.22 -12.83
N SER A 103 -14.70 10.01 -12.36
CA SER A 103 -13.49 9.90 -13.18
C SER A 103 -12.54 8.90 -12.57
N ILE A 104 -11.72 8.26 -13.41
CA ILE A 104 -10.69 7.30 -12.99
C ILE A 104 -9.33 7.67 -13.62
N PRO A 105 -8.23 7.45 -12.91
CA PRO A 105 -8.15 6.88 -11.56
C PRO A 105 -8.68 7.85 -10.50
N SER A 106 -9.26 7.30 -9.42
CA SER A 106 -9.61 8.04 -8.20
C SER A 106 -9.04 7.27 -7.00
N ILE A 107 -8.35 7.98 -6.12
CA ILE A 107 -7.60 7.39 -5.02
C ILE A 107 -8.24 7.83 -3.71
N LEU A 108 -8.71 6.87 -2.91
CA LEU A 108 -9.31 7.11 -1.60
C LEU A 108 -8.29 6.81 -0.51
N LEU A 109 -7.95 7.81 0.29
CA LEU A 109 -7.08 7.72 1.44
C LEU A 109 -7.92 7.57 2.70
N ILE A 110 -7.75 6.48 3.43
CA ILE A 110 -8.54 6.16 4.63
C ILE A 110 -7.62 6.12 5.85
N PRO A 111 -7.63 7.16 6.69
CA PRO A 111 -6.91 7.15 7.96
C PRO A 111 -7.60 6.23 8.97
N VAL A 112 -6.86 5.69 9.93
CA VAL A 112 -7.43 4.90 11.03
C VAL A 112 -8.46 5.73 11.81
N ASN A 113 -8.15 7.00 12.02
CA ASN A 113 -9.05 7.94 12.71
C ASN A 113 -9.33 9.14 11.81
N GLY A 114 -10.60 9.46 11.62
CA GLY A 114 -11.00 10.63 10.82
C GLY A 114 -11.79 10.27 9.57
N ARG A 115 -11.94 11.25 8.69
CA ARG A 115 -12.71 11.08 7.45
C ARG A 115 -11.80 10.71 6.28
N PRO A 116 -12.25 9.82 5.39
CA PRO A 116 -11.54 9.52 4.16
C PRO A 116 -11.43 10.75 3.26
N GLN A 117 -10.39 10.79 2.44
CA GLN A 117 -10.18 11.86 1.46
C GLN A 117 -9.98 11.26 0.07
N MET A 118 -10.60 11.88 -0.93
CA MET A 118 -10.53 11.45 -2.32
C MET A 118 -9.61 12.37 -3.12
N ILE A 119 -8.70 11.76 -3.88
CA ILE A 119 -7.85 12.43 -4.87
C ILE A 119 -8.24 11.90 -6.24
N GLN A 120 -8.38 12.78 -7.24
CA GLN A 120 -8.78 12.39 -8.59
C GLN A 120 -7.65 12.60 -9.59
N GLY A 121 -7.52 11.66 -10.52
CA GLY A 121 -6.58 11.73 -11.63
C GLY A 121 -5.24 11.07 -11.36
N LEU A 122 -4.43 11.00 -12.42
CA LEU A 122 -3.07 10.47 -12.35
C LEU A 122 -2.14 11.45 -11.63
N MET A 123 -1.49 10.98 -10.58
CA MET A 123 -0.55 11.75 -9.78
C MET A 123 0.86 11.15 -9.84
N PRO A 124 1.92 11.99 -9.80
CA PRO A 124 3.28 11.51 -9.56
C PRO A 124 3.42 10.87 -8.17
N LYS A 125 4.34 9.91 -8.03
CA LYS A 125 4.63 9.21 -6.77
C LYS A 125 4.82 10.18 -5.59
N GLN A 126 5.66 11.20 -5.76
CA GLN A 126 5.95 12.21 -4.72
C GLN A 126 4.71 12.94 -4.23
N THR A 127 3.76 13.24 -5.13
CA THR A 127 2.50 13.88 -4.74
C THR A 127 1.63 12.94 -3.91
N LEU A 128 1.61 11.65 -4.25
CA LEU A 128 0.89 10.63 -3.47
C LEU A 128 1.55 10.41 -2.10
N GLU A 129 2.87 10.36 -2.01
CA GLU A 129 3.59 10.29 -0.74
C GLU A 129 3.26 11.48 0.18
N GLN A 130 3.23 12.70 -0.37
CA GLN A 130 2.82 13.88 0.39
C GLN A 130 1.36 13.78 0.88
N ALA A 131 0.45 13.30 0.04
CA ALA A 131 -0.94 13.11 0.42
C ALA A 131 -1.09 12.02 1.49
N ILE A 132 -0.39 10.90 1.36
CA ILE A 132 -0.34 9.84 2.36
C ILE A 132 0.16 10.39 3.68
N PHE A 133 1.26 11.15 3.68
CA PHE A 133 1.78 11.78 4.89
C PHE A 133 0.78 12.74 5.53
N GLN A 134 0.13 13.59 4.75
CA GLN A 134 -0.81 14.59 5.27
C GLN A 134 -2.09 13.96 5.82
N VAL A 135 -2.66 12.97 5.10
CA VAL A 135 -3.97 12.37 5.42
C VAL A 135 -3.83 11.21 6.39
N LEU A 136 -2.94 10.29 6.11
CA LEU A 136 -2.78 9.06 6.90
C LEU A 136 -1.78 9.23 8.07
N LYS A 137 -1.03 10.34 8.10
CA LYS A 137 0.04 10.61 9.08
C LYS A 137 1.15 9.55 9.06
N LYS A 138 1.36 8.93 7.88
CA LYS A 138 2.43 7.95 7.66
C LYS A 138 3.50 8.53 6.75
N LYS A 139 4.76 8.42 7.17
CA LYS A 139 5.94 8.73 6.35
C LYS A 139 6.35 7.46 5.60
N ASN A 140 6.89 7.63 4.39
CA ASN A 140 7.55 6.54 3.70
C ASN A 140 8.79 6.11 4.51
N PRO A 141 8.84 4.88 5.04
CA PRO A 141 9.98 4.41 5.86
C PRO A 141 11.26 4.28 5.04
N CYS A 142 11.16 4.16 3.72
CA CYS A 142 12.31 4.05 2.80
C CYS A 142 12.78 5.42 2.24
N SER A 143 12.15 6.55 2.62
CA SER A 143 12.60 7.88 2.18
C SER A 143 13.86 8.32 2.92
N GLU A 144 14.78 8.99 2.22
CA GLU A 144 16.06 9.48 2.79
C GLU A 144 15.86 10.40 4.01
N GLU A 145 14.75 11.11 4.11
CA GLU A 145 14.43 11.98 5.25
C GLU A 145 14.07 11.20 6.52
N ALA A 146 13.58 9.97 6.41
CA ALA A 146 13.29 9.12 7.56
C ALA A 146 14.55 8.60 8.26
N VAL A 147 15.68 8.56 7.55
CA VAL A 147 16.98 8.06 8.08
C VAL A 147 17.64 9.04 9.06
N ILE A 148 17.23 10.32 9.07
CA ILE A 148 17.90 11.36 9.87
C ILE A 148 17.21 11.61 11.21
N SER A 149 15.94 11.26 11.40
CA SER A 149 15.19 11.68 12.59
C SER A 149 14.96 10.63 13.69
N GLU A 150 15.07 9.35 13.40
CA GLU A 150 14.97 8.30 14.44
C GLU A 150 15.80 7.09 14.00
N GLY A 151 16.79 6.73 14.84
CA GLY A 151 17.67 5.59 14.57
C GLY A 151 16.87 4.32 14.30
N CYS A 152 16.63 4.04 13.05
CA CYS A 152 16.04 2.79 12.60
C CYS A 152 17.06 1.68 12.88
N THR A 153 16.98 1.10 14.07
CA THR A 153 17.69 -0.14 14.36
C THR A 153 17.14 -1.19 13.42
N LYS A 154 18.03 -1.80 12.62
CA LYS A 154 17.80 -2.86 11.62
C LYS A 154 17.20 -4.15 12.20
N GLN A 155 16.18 -4.06 13.03
CA GLN A 155 15.54 -5.20 13.69
C GLN A 155 14.03 -5.15 13.48
N GLY A 156 13.57 -5.25 12.25
CA GLY A 156 12.13 -5.34 11.97
C GLY A 156 11.74 -5.40 10.50
N CYS A 157 12.55 -4.88 9.60
CA CYS A 157 12.30 -5.00 8.16
C CYS A 157 13.10 -6.18 7.61
N SER A 158 12.69 -7.39 7.89
CA SER A 158 13.25 -8.63 7.34
C SER A 158 12.59 -8.99 6.00
N GLY A 159 12.30 -7.99 5.18
CA GLY A 159 11.79 -8.15 3.84
C GLY A 159 12.62 -7.27 2.90
N SER A 160 13.46 -7.92 2.11
CA SER A 160 14.31 -7.44 1.04
C SER A 160 13.79 -6.16 0.34
N CYS A 161 14.21 -4.98 0.80
CA CYS A 161 14.34 -3.84 -0.08
C CYS A 161 15.45 -4.19 -1.07
N GLY A 162 15.07 -4.57 -2.29
CA GLY A 162 16.01 -4.94 -3.34
C GLY A 162 17.01 -3.82 -3.55
N ALA A 163 18.27 -4.10 -3.19
CA ALA A 163 19.40 -3.21 -3.38
C ALA A 163 19.54 -2.87 -4.86
N LYS A 164 19.00 -1.75 -5.31
CA LYS A 164 19.48 -1.10 -6.53
C LYS A 164 20.75 -0.36 -6.18
N GLN A 165 21.89 -1.01 -6.46
CA GLN A 165 23.21 -0.41 -6.47
C GLN A 165 23.21 0.80 -7.40
N GLY A 166 23.63 1.95 -6.91
CA GLY A 166 23.88 3.11 -7.73
C GLY A 166 23.91 4.45 -7.02
N CYS A 167 24.58 4.56 -5.88
CA CYS A 167 24.95 5.86 -5.35
C CYS A 167 26.42 6.11 -5.66
N SER A 168 26.71 6.71 -6.83
CA SER A 168 28.05 7.19 -7.15
C SER A 168 28.29 8.51 -6.40
N LYS A 169 29.16 8.47 -5.40
CA LYS A 169 29.76 9.68 -4.81
C LYS A 169 30.62 10.38 -5.87
N GLN A 170 30.21 11.54 -6.34
CA GLN A 170 31.13 12.49 -6.94
C GLN A 170 31.53 13.49 -5.88
N GLY A 171 32.80 13.43 -5.52
CA GLY A 171 33.44 14.33 -4.58
C GLY A 171 33.62 15.73 -5.16
N SER A 172 33.35 16.70 -4.31
CA SER A 172 33.69 18.10 -4.54
C SER A 172 35.19 18.32 -4.32
N LYS A 173 35.78 19.03 -5.25
CA LYS A 173 36.91 19.91 -4.99
C LYS A 173 36.41 21.33 -4.90
#